data_01654a674a080e402836b2b4b124b939
#
_entry.id   01654a674a080e402836b2b4b124b939
#
_cell.length_a   1.000
_cell.length_b   1.000
_cell.length_c   1.000
_cell.angle_alpha   90.00
_cell.angle_beta   90.00
_cell.angle_gamma   90.00
#
_symmetry.space_group_name_H-M   'P 1'
#
loop_
_entity.id
_entity.type
_entity.pdbx_description
1 polymer ?
#
loop_
_entity_poly.entity_id
_entity_poly.type
_entity_poly.pdbx_seq_one_letter_code
_entity_poly.pdbx_strand_id
1 'polypeptide(L)'
;MKIAVLGKGVEGNAVAEYFKNDEITFFEKFTDEELDSFGLENFDLVFRSPSVHPLYLAKQKSPHLIDNWTTITNYFFSHVKAPIIGVTGTKGKGTTCSIIASILREFSEKFEHVHLVGNIGNPAILELDQITEKDIVVYEMSSFQCWDLEKSPHISVVLRIEPDHLDRHPDFDDYVDAKSHIVLNQTPEDSCIYYANNLYSETIGELSKGQKFFYPIKSHLKELNTLLDQLQIPGEHNRENAEAAILAVLALLNVSYDELFLPKNRELYQKIAAGLHNFQGLPHRLQFIRELNHVRYYDDNYSSAFPAADVAIAAFENYPTFLIAGGFDRGLDLTEMKQRFFSAKNLKKIILIGETKRRLAENEDPEKYCFAETLEEAVNIARKLAEAQTELVASNYDLCLPISKNCPKEAIVLMSPGAASFDMFKNFSDRGEQFQALVKNLK
;
A
#
# COMPACT_ATOMS: atom_id res chain seq x y z
N MET A 1 -15.17 -25.18 21.67
CA MET A 1 -13.93 -25.80 21.14
C MET A 1 -12.74 -25.40 22.01
N LYS A 2 -11.69 -26.19 22.01
CA LYS A 2 -10.38 -25.79 22.56
C LYS A 2 -9.50 -25.31 21.42
N ILE A 3 -9.03 -24.06 21.49
CA ILE A 3 -8.28 -23.43 20.41
C ILE A 3 -6.92 -22.99 20.93
N ALA A 4 -5.86 -23.44 20.28
CA ALA A 4 -4.51 -22.96 20.51
C ALA A 4 -4.20 -21.81 19.53
N VAL A 5 -3.56 -20.75 20.03
CA VAL A 5 -3.11 -19.62 19.22
C VAL A 5 -1.62 -19.41 19.42
N LEU A 6 -0.84 -19.68 18.38
CA LEU A 6 0.61 -19.50 18.38
C LEU A 6 0.95 -18.05 17.99
N GLY A 7 1.22 -17.21 18.98
CA GLY A 7 1.51 -15.79 18.87
C GLY A 7 0.32 -14.89 19.22
N LYS A 8 0.57 -13.89 20.07
CA LYS A 8 -0.43 -12.93 20.58
C LYS A 8 -0.24 -11.55 19.91
N GLY A 9 -0.12 -11.54 18.60
CA GLY A 9 -0.14 -10.32 17.80
C GLY A 9 -1.56 -9.88 17.44
N VAL A 10 -1.68 -8.99 16.44
CA VAL A 10 -2.97 -8.50 15.95
C VAL A 10 -3.88 -9.65 15.49
N GLU A 11 -3.35 -10.58 14.71
CA GLU A 11 -4.10 -11.75 14.23
C GLU A 11 -4.48 -12.71 15.35
N GLY A 12 -3.57 -13.01 16.28
CA GLY A 12 -3.88 -13.89 17.41
C GLY A 12 -4.99 -13.32 18.31
N ASN A 13 -4.97 -12.02 18.57
CA ASN A 13 -6.05 -11.36 19.32
C ASN A 13 -7.38 -11.38 18.55
N ALA A 14 -7.35 -11.26 17.22
CA ALA A 14 -8.55 -11.36 16.38
C ALA A 14 -9.17 -12.76 16.41
N VAL A 15 -8.35 -13.83 16.48
CA VAL A 15 -8.85 -15.20 16.69
C VAL A 15 -9.59 -15.29 18.02
N ALA A 16 -9.00 -14.77 19.10
CA ALA A 16 -9.65 -14.82 20.42
C ALA A 16 -10.94 -13.98 20.47
N GLU A 17 -11.01 -12.88 19.74
CA GLU A 17 -12.22 -12.08 19.64
C GLU A 17 -13.33 -12.80 18.85
N TYR A 18 -12.98 -13.44 17.74
CA TYR A 18 -13.92 -14.18 16.90
C TYR A 18 -14.48 -15.41 17.65
N PHE A 19 -13.61 -16.16 18.30
CA PHE A 19 -13.96 -17.35 19.08
C PHE A 19 -14.19 -17.07 20.58
N LYS A 20 -14.69 -15.89 20.93
CA LYS A 20 -14.86 -15.43 22.34
C LYS A 20 -15.70 -16.36 23.24
N ASN A 21 -16.48 -17.28 22.66
CA ASN A 21 -17.29 -18.26 23.39
C ASN A 21 -16.59 -19.61 23.55
N ASP A 22 -15.37 -19.75 23.06
CA ASP A 22 -14.57 -20.97 23.08
C ASP A 22 -13.40 -20.85 24.07
N GLU A 23 -12.74 -21.96 24.40
CA GLU A 23 -11.58 -22.00 25.27
C GLU A 23 -10.32 -21.66 24.46
N ILE A 24 -9.71 -20.49 24.72
CA ILE A 24 -8.54 -20.00 23.97
C ILE A 24 -7.28 -20.11 24.84
N THR A 25 -6.25 -20.76 24.31
CA THR A 25 -4.93 -20.81 24.93
C THR A 25 -3.90 -20.15 24.03
N PHE A 26 -3.22 -19.12 24.56
CA PHE A 26 -2.14 -18.45 23.85
C PHE A 26 -0.78 -19.04 24.21
N PHE A 27 0.06 -19.21 23.18
CA PHE A 27 1.48 -19.51 23.29
C PHE A 27 2.25 -18.32 22.70
N GLU A 28 2.83 -17.45 23.55
CA GLU A 28 3.31 -16.13 23.12
C GLU A 28 4.80 -16.13 22.75
N LYS A 29 5.61 -16.87 23.49
CA LYS A 29 7.05 -16.96 23.28
C LYS A 29 7.44 -18.41 23.43
N PHE A 30 7.99 -18.98 22.40
CA PHE A 30 8.40 -20.37 22.40
C PHE A 30 9.57 -20.58 21.44
N THR A 31 10.37 -21.59 21.76
CA THR A 31 11.34 -22.19 20.86
C THR A 31 10.70 -23.39 20.15
N ASP A 32 11.35 -23.86 19.11
CA ASP A 32 10.89 -25.06 18.38
C ASP A 32 10.79 -26.29 19.28
N GLU A 33 11.71 -26.41 20.26
CA GLU A 33 11.75 -27.50 21.24
C GLU A 33 10.57 -27.45 22.21
N GLU A 34 10.08 -26.27 22.54
CA GLU A 34 8.93 -26.08 23.44
C GLU A 34 7.60 -26.41 22.76
N LEU A 35 7.49 -26.24 21.44
CA LEU A 35 6.26 -26.56 20.71
C LEU A 35 5.80 -28.00 20.91
N ASP A 36 6.74 -28.97 20.94
CA ASP A 36 6.43 -30.39 21.19
C ASP A 36 5.84 -30.63 22.59
N SER A 37 6.16 -29.74 23.53
CA SER A 37 5.65 -29.83 24.92
C SER A 37 4.26 -29.25 25.14
N PHE A 38 3.73 -28.51 24.17
CA PHE A 38 2.46 -27.79 24.31
C PHE A 38 1.21 -28.69 24.22
N GLY A 39 1.38 -29.95 23.80
CA GLY A 39 0.26 -30.87 23.65
C GLY A 39 -0.78 -30.37 22.65
N LEU A 40 -0.32 -29.80 21.53
CA LEU A 40 -1.19 -29.16 20.52
C LEU A 40 -2.20 -30.15 19.91
N GLU A 41 -1.93 -31.45 19.99
CA GLU A 41 -2.84 -32.53 19.58
C GLU A 41 -4.13 -32.61 20.42
N ASN A 42 -4.16 -31.94 21.58
CA ASN A 42 -5.33 -31.89 22.48
C ASN A 42 -6.27 -30.71 22.19
N PHE A 43 -5.95 -29.90 21.18
CA PHE A 43 -6.79 -28.79 20.74
C PHE A 43 -7.61 -29.17 19.50
N ASP A 44 -8.82 -28.63 19.41
CA ASP A 44 -9.68 -28.80 18.25
C ASP A 44 -9.19 -28.03 17.02
N LEU A 45 -8.59 -26.85 17.25
CA LEU A 45 -7.95 -26.00 16.22
C LEU A 45 -6.66 -25.40 16.78
N VAL A 46 -5.67 -25.29 15.90
CA VAL A 46 -4.39 -24.60 16.18
C VAL A 46 -4.16 -23.50 15.16
N PHE A 47 -4.31 -22.25 15.59
CA PHE A 47 -4.02 -21.10 14.75
C PHE A 47 -2.55 -20.73 14.80
N ARG A 48 -1.89 -20.76 13.64
CA ARG A 48 -0.54 -20.24 13.46
C ARG A 48 -0.57 -18.75 13.17
N SER A 49 0.18 -17.97 13.95
CA SER A 49 0.46 -16.59 13.58
C SER A 49 1.39 -16.51 12.35
N PRO A 50 1.29 -15.49 11.49
CA PRO A 50 2.20 -15.29 10.37
C PRO A 50 3.69 -15.25 10.73
N SER A 51 4.01 -14.89 11.97
CA SER A 51 5.39 -14.86 12.47
C SER A 51 6.02 -16.24 12.73
N VAL A 52 5.22 -17.30 12.72
CA VAL A 52 5.68 -18.69 12.94
C VAL A 52 5.82 -19.37 11.59
N HIS A 53 7.03 -19.79 11.24
CA HIS A 53 7.30 -20.43 9.94
C HIS A 53 6.71 -21.85 9.91
N PRO A 54 6.00 -22.26 8.85
CA PRO A 54 5.36 -23.59 8.79
C PRO A 54 6.35 -24.76 8.91
N LEU A 55 7.60 -24.60 8.43
CA LEU A 55 8.64 -25.63 8.50
C LEU A 55 9.00 -26.06 9.93
N TYR A 56 8.79 -25.19 10.93
CA TYR A 56 8.96 -25.58 12.34
C TYR A 56 8.06 -26.74 12.69
N LEU A 57 6.84 -26.74 12.23
CA LEU A 57 5.84 -27.75 12.53
C LEU A 57 5.99 -29.00 11.67
N ALA A 58 6.40 -28.85 10.40
CA ALA A 58 6.72 -29.98 9.53
C ALA A 58 7.95 -30.76 10.02
N LYS A 59 8.94 -30.10 10.62
CA LYS A 59 10.11 -30.74 11.21
C LYS A 59 9.81 -31.50 12.49
N GLN A 60 8.77 -31.16 13.20
CA GLN A 60 8.44 -31.71 14.50
C GLN A 60 7.56 -32.96 14.46
N LYS A 61 7.70 -33.83 13.47
CA LYS A 61 7.26 -35.26 13.48
C LYS A 61 5.87 -35.57 14.07
N SER A 62 4.98 -34.60 14.21
CA SER A 62 3.63 -34.83 14.67
C SER A 62 2.66 -34.79 13.49
N PRO A 63 2.49 -35.92 12.76
CA PRO A 63 1.54 -35.98 11.64
C PRO A 63 0.10 -35.67 12.06
N HIS A 64 -0.17 -35.73 13.35
CA HIS A 64 -1.51 -35.44 13.94
C HIS A 64 -1.83 -33.94 14.05
N LEU A 65 -0.84 -33.05 13.99
CA LEU A 65 -1.04 -31.60 14.02
C LEU A 65 -1.54 -31.02 12.68
N ILE A 66 -1.39 -31.79 11.59
CA ILE A 66 -1.71 -31.33 10.26
C ILE A 66 -3.23 -31.19 10.07
N ASP A 67 -4.04 -32.02 10.75
CA ASP A 67 -5.50 -32.06 10.54
C ASP A 67 -6.27 -30.93 11.25
N ASN A 68 -5.72 -30.33 12.31
CA ASN A 68 -6.35 -29.26 13.11
C ASN A 68 -5.59 -27.94 13.06
N TRP A 69 -4.61 -27.85 12.18
CA TRP A 69 -3.78 -26.69 11.95
C TRP A 69 -4.37 -25.73 10.93
N THR A 70 -4.32 -24.44 11.21
CA THR A 70 -4.80 -23.41 10.28
C THR A 70 -4.10 -22.07 10.50
N THR A 71 -4.35 -21.13 9.60
CA THR A 71 -4.05 -19.70 9.74
C THR A 71 -5.33 -18.90 9.60
N ILE A 72 -5.33 -17.63 9.98
CA ILE A 72 -6.49 -16.76 9.69
C ILE A 72 -6.79 -16.76 8.19
N THR A 73 -5.76 -16.73 7.34
CA THR A 73 -5.93 -16.72 5.88
C THR A 73 -6.59 -17.99 5.39
N ASN A 74 -6.09 -19.18 5.78
CA ASN A 74 -6.69 -20.46 5.36
C ASN A 74 -8.10 -20.64 5.92
N TYR A 75 -8.30 -20.30 7.20
CA TYR A 75 -9.63 -20.36 7.80
C TYR A 75 -10.62 -19.45 7.08
N PHE A 76 -10.23 -18.21 6.79
CA PHE A 76 -11.04 -17.26 6.03
C PHE A 76 -11.38 -17.77 4.64
N PHE A 77 -10.36 -18.22 3.86
CA PHE A 77 -10.56 -18.71 2.49
C PHE A 77 -11.41 -19.97 2.41
N SER A 78 -11.46 -20.77 3.47
CA SER A 78 -12.29 -21.96 3.53
C SER A 78 -13.75 -21.69 3.89
N HIS A 79 -14.05 -20.55 4.52
CA HIS A 79 -15.39 -20.23 5.03
C HIS A 79 -16.06 -19.04 4.33
N VAL A 80 -15.31 -18.16 3.69
CA VAL A 80 -15.86 -16.99 2.98
C VAL A 80 -16.68 -17.45 1.76
N LYS A 81 -17.82 -16.79 1.53
CA LYS A 81 -18.73 -17.09 0.44
C LYS A 81 -18.55 -16.21 -0.79
N ALA A 82 -17.98 -15.01 -0.59
CA ALA A 82 -17.71 -14.05 -1.65
C ALA A 82 -16.47 -14.43 -2.47
N PRO A 83 -16.39 -14.05 -3.75
CA PRO A 83 -15.15 -14.16 -4.52
C PRO A 83 -14.05 -13.30 -3.92
N ILE A 84 -12.79 -13.74 -4.10
CA ILE A 84 -11.61 -13.10 -3.53
C ILE A 84 -10.69 -12.60 -4.66
N ILE A 85 -10.24 -11.35 -4.56
CA ILE A 85 -9.08 -10.82 -5.27
C ILE A 85 -7.94 -10.76 -4.27
N GLY A 86 -6.90 -11.59 -4.44
CA GLY A 86 -5.72 -11.62 -3.59
C GLY A 86 -4.55 -10.89 -4.23
N VAL A 87 -3.86 -10.03 -3.46
CA VAL A 87 -2.73 -9.24 -3.95
C VAL A 87 -1.49 -9.52 -3.13
N THR A 88 -0.43 -9.98 -3.77
CA THR A 88 0.90 -10.14 -3.16
C THR A 88 1.99 -9.40 -3.95
N GLY A 89 3.19 -9.34 -3.40
CA GLY A 89 4.36 -8.66 -3.95
C GLY A 89 5.23 -8.09 -2.85
N THR A 90 6.35 -7.47 -3.18
CA THR A 90 7.21 -6.85 -2.16
C THR A 90 6.65 -5.49 -1.74
N LYS A 91 6.40 -4.61 -2.70
CA LYS A 91 5.83 -3.26 -2.48
C LYS A 91 4.56 -3.07 -3.31
N GLY A 92 3.76 -2.07 -2.98
CA GLY A 92 2.56 -1.71 -3.75
C GLY A 92 1.28 -2.44 -3.35
N LYS A 93 1.32 -3.52 -2.59
CA LYS A 93 0.16 -4.35 -2.20
C LYS A 93 -1.03 -3.53 -1.69
N GLY A 94 -0.83 -2.76 -0.63
CA GLY A 94 -1.89 -1.96 -0.01
C GLY A 94 -2.46 -0.92 -0.96
N THR A 95 -1.62 -0.27 -1.76
CA THR A 95 -2.05 0.69 -2.79
C THR A 95 -2.92 -0.01 -3.84
N THR A 96 -2.45 -1.14 -4.40
CA THR A 96 -3.20 -1.91 -5.41
C THR A 96 -4.54 -2.40 -4.85
N CYS A 97 -4.56 -2.99 -3.65
CA CYS A 97 -5.80 -3.42 -2.99
C CYS A 97 -6.78 -2.26 -2.82
N SER A 98 -6.30 -1.11 -2.37
CA SER A 98 -7.15 0.06 -2.15
C SER A 98 -7.66 0.68 -3.45
N ILE A 99 -6.87 0.67 -4.53
CA ILE A 99 -7.33 1.07 -5.87
C ILE A 99 -8.40 0.11 -6.37
N ILE A 100 -8.18 -1.22 -6.27
CA ILE A 100 -9.18 -2.23 -6.63
C ILE A 100 -10.48 -1.98 -5.86
N ALA A 101 -10.40 -1.82 -4.55
CA ALA A 101 -11.58 -1.56 -3.72
C ALA A 101 -12.28 -0.24 -4.08
N SER A 102 -11.52 0.81 -4.40
CA SER A 102 -12.08 2.10 -4.84
C SER A 102 -12.84 1.96 -6.16
N ILE A 103 -12.28 1.23 -7.14
CA ILE A 103 -12.95 0.97 -8.42
C ILE A 103 -14.21 0.12 -8.19
N LEU A 104 -14.12 -0.96 -7.40
CA LEU A 104 -15.24 -1.89 -7.19
C LEU A 104 -16.43 -1.23 -6.47
N ARG A 105 -16.21 -0.22 -5.62
CA ARG A 105 -17.28 0.57 -4.99
C ARG A 105 -18.15 1.34 -5.99
N GLU A 106 -17.65 1.60 -7.20
CA GLU A 106 -18.44 2.21 -8.28
C GLU A 106 -19.42 1.22 -8.95
N PHE A 107 -19.40 -0.07 -8.53
CA PHE A 107 -20.24 -1.15 -9.05
C PHE A 107 -21.26 -1.64 -7.99
N SER A 108 -21.90 -0.71 -7.29
CA SER A 108 -22.88 -1.03 -6.24
C SER A 108 -24.09 -1.83 -6.73
N GLU A 109 -24.35 -1.87 -8.02
CA GLU A 109 -25.38 -2.73 -8.64
C GLU A 109 -24.94 -4.21 -8.76
N LYS A 110 -23.63 -4.50 -8.62
CA LYS A 110 -23.06 -5.86 -8.69
C LYS A 110 -22.66 -6.40 -7.33
N PHE A 111 -22.14 -5.54 -6.47
CA PHE A 111 -21.61 -5.90 -5.15
C PHE A 111 -22.28 -5.04 -4.08
N GLU A 112 -22.87 -5.70 -3.07
CA GLU A 112 -23.48 -4.97 -1.94
C GLU A 112 -22.39 -4.28 -1.10
N HIS A 113 -21.29 -5.00 -0.82
CA HIS A 113 -20.13 -4.46 -0.09
C HIS A 113 -18.81 -4.89 -0.71
N VAL A 114 -17.80 -4.07 -0.53
CA VAL A 114 -16.39 -4.33 -0.90
C VAL A 114 -15.55 -4.37 0.37
N HIS A 115 -15.15 -5.56 0.77
CA HIS A 115 -14.35 -5.81 1.96
C HIS A 115 -12.86 -5.75 1.63
N LEU A 116 -12.13 -4.87 2.32
CA LEU A 116 -10.68 -4.73 2.20
C LEU A 116 -10.03 -5.25 3.48
N VAL A 117 -9.41 -6.42 3.39
CA VAL A 117 -8.92 -7.19 4.54
C VAL A 117 -7.52 -7.77 4.32
N GLY A 118 -6.99 -8.45 5.32
CA GLY A 118 -5.71 -9.15 5.28
C GLY A 118 -4.62 -8.38 6.03
N ASN A 119 -3.47 -8.14 5.40
CA ASN A 119 -2.37 -7.37 5.99
C ASN A 119 -2.64 -5.85 6.02
N ILE A 120 -3.78 -5.42 5.52
CA ILE A 120 -4.33 -4.06 5.56
C ILE A 120 -5.76 -4.11 6.10
N GLY A 121 -6.23 -3.03 6.71
CA GLY A 121 -7.59 -2.97 7.25
C GLY A 121 -7.76 -3.78 8.53
N ASN A 122 -8.94 -4.35 8.70
CA ASN A 122 -9.25 -5.22 9.83
C ASN A 122 -8.74 -6.64 9.59
N PRO A 123 -8.40 -7.40 10.65
CA PRO A 123 -8.13 -8.83 10.53
C PRO A 123 -9.30 -9.55 9.85
N ALA A 124 -9.02 -10.32 8.80
CA ALA A 124 -10.04 -10.89 7.91
C ALA A 124 -11.10 -11.73 8.68
N ILE A 125 -10.68 -12.47 9.69
CA ILE A 125 -11.57 -13.34 10.48
C ILE A 125 -12.70 -12.57 11.16
N LEU A 126 -12.49 -11.30 11.55
CA LEU A 126 -13.51 -10.48 12.22
C LEU A 126 -14.60 -9.98 11.25
N GLU A 127 -14.33 -10.00 9.96
CA GLU A 127 -15.29 -9.62 8.91
C GLU A 127 -16.08 -10.82 8.37
N LEU A 128 -15.61 -12.05 8.64
CA LEU A 128 -16.06 -13.27 7.96
C LEU A 128 -17.58 -13.48 8.03
N ASP A 129 -18.19 -13.32 9.21
CA ASP A 129 -19.62 -13.56 9.42
C ASP A 129 -20.54 -12.51 8.76
N GLN A 130 -19.97 -11.38 8.36
CA GLN A 130 -20.71 -10.29 7.70
C GLN A 130 -20.68 -10.42 6.18
N ILE A 131 -19.76 -11.25 5.63
CA ILE A 131 -19.55 -11.39 4.19
C ILE A 131 -20.55 -12.37 3.59
N THR A 132 -21.26 -11.93 2.57
CA THR A 132 -22.26 -12.70 1.82
C THR A 132 -21.77 -13.03 0.41
N GLU A 133 -22.52 -13.86 -0.32
CA GLU A 133 -22.25 -14.19 -1.73
C GLU A 133 -22.40 -12.98 -2.68
N LYS A 134 -23.02 -11.89 -2.22
CA LYS A 134 -23.22 -10.67 -2.99
C LYS A 134 -22.11 -9.64 -2.81
N ASP A 135 -21.16 -9.95 -1.94
CA ASP A 135 -20.02 -9.08 -1.65
C ASP A 135 -18.81 -9.46 -2.49
N ILE A 136 -17.77 -8.67 -2.41
CA ILE A 136 -16.44 -8.93 -2.99
C ILE A 136 -15.37 -8.67 -1.94
N VAL A 137 -14.39 -9.57 -1.88
CA VAL A 137 -13.25 -9.43 -0.96
C VAL A 137 -12.00 -9.04 -1.75
N VAL A 138 -11.31 -8.02 -1.28
CA VAL A 138 -9.95 -7.64 -1.71
C VAL A 138 -9.01 -7.93 -0.55
N TYR A 139 -8.12 -8.90 -0.74
CA TYR A 139 -7.26 -9.43 0.32
C TYR A 139 -5.79 -9.06 0.08
N GLU A 140 -5.19 -8.26 0.95
CA GLU A 140 -3.76 -8.01 0.94
C GLU A 140 -3.02 -9.18 1.59
N MET A 141 -2.08 -9.81 0.85
CA MET A 141 -1.38 -11.00 1.30
C MET A 141 0.12 -10.75 1.47
N SER A 142 0.62 -10.88 2.69
CA SER A 142 2.06 -10.93 2.97
C SER A 142 2.65 -12.28 2.54
N SER A 143 3.99 -12.40 2.44
CA SER A 143 4.65 -13.68 2.22
C SER A 143 4.36 -14.68 3.35
N PHE A 144 4.28 -14.18 4.58
CA PHE A 144 3.99 -14.99 5.78
C PHE A 144 2.60 -15.61 5.78
N GLN A 145 1.61 -14.92 5.20
CA GLN A 145 0.24 -15.42 5.02
C GLN A 145 0.12 -16.37 3.84
N CYS A 146 1.05 -16.29 2.89
CA CYS A 146 1.07 -17.17 1.72
C CYS A 146 1.77 -18.51 1.97
N TRP A 147 2.69 -18.64 2.94
CA TRP A 147 3.57 -19.79 3.12
C TRP A 147 2.92 -21.17 2.99
N ASP A 148 1.72 -21.33 3.54
CA ASP A 148 0.96 -22.56 3.60
C ASP A 148 -0.47 -22.39 3.10
N LEU A 149 -0.65 -21.52 2.10
CA LEU A 149 -1.97 -21.22 1.56
C LEU A 149 -2.56 -22.44 0.84
N GLU A 150 -3.71 -22.90 1.32
CA GLU A 150 -4.37 -24.11 0.84
C GLU A 150 -5.31 -23.86 -0.34
N LYS A 151 -5.83 -22.62 -0.46
CA LYS A 151 -6.72 -22.19 -1.54
C LYS A 151 -6.23 -20.91 -2.16
N SER A 152 -6.15 -20.85 -3.48
CA SER A 152 -5.82 -19.61 -4.19
C SER A 152 -7.05 -18.71 -4.31
N PRO A 153 -6.88 -17.36 -4.35
CA PRO A 153 -7.98 -16.47 -4.69
C PRO A 153 -8.43 -16.68 -6.14
N HIS A 154 -9.69 -16.35 -6.43
CA HIS A 154 -10.26 -16.39 -7.78
C HIS A 154 -9.48 -15.50 -8.76
N ILE A 155 -9.00 -14.35 -8.25
CA ILE A 155 -8.11 -13.46 -8.99
C ILE A 155 -6.89 -13.20 -8.14
N SER A 156 -5.72 -13.60 -8.65
CA SER A 156 -4.44 -13.36 -8.02
C SER A 156 -3.71 -12.22 -8.72
N VAL A 157 -3.17 -11.27 -7.94
CA VAL A 157 -2.33 -10.18 -8.44
C VAL A 157 -0.95 -10.31 -7.84
N VAL A 158 0.06 -10.51 -8.69
CA VAL A 158 1.46 -10.66 -8.32
C VAL A 158 2.21 -9.42 -8.78
N LEU A 159 2.47 -8.52 -7.84
CA LEU A 159 3.24 -7.30 -8.07
C LEU A 159 4.75 -7.64 -8.16
N ARG A 160 5.59 -6.62 -8.34
CA ARG A 160 7.06 -6.76 -8.34
C ARG A 160 7.55 -7.46 -7.08
N ILE A 161 8.47 -8.42 -7.26
CA ILE A 161 9.10 -9.19 -6.18
C ILE A 161 10.59 -8.88 -6.16
N GLU A 162 11.05 -8.39 -5.01
CA GLU A 162 12.44 -8.04 -4.73
C GLU A 162 12.83 -8.60 -3.35
N PRO A 163 14.12 -8.78 -3.03
CA PRO A 163 14.54 -9.24 -1.72
C PRO A 163 13.99 -8.38 -0.58
N ASP A 164 13.30 -9.02 0.36
CA ASP A 164 12.75 -8.41 1.56
C ASP A 164 12.57 -9.47 2.64
N HIS A 165 12.47 -9.06 3.92
CA HIS A 165 12.22 -9.96 5.06
C HIS A 165 13.20 -11.16 5.19
N LEU A 166 14.48 -11.01 4.75
CA LEU A 166 15.51 -12.05 4.85
C LEU A 166 15.99 -12.28 6.30
N ASP A 167 15.50 -11.51 7.25
CA ASP A 167 15.61 -11.75 8.70
C ASP A 167 14.57 -12.76 9.21
N ARG A 168 13.59 -13.12 8.39
CA ARG A 168 12.47 -14.03 8.72
C ARG A 168 12.35 -15.21 7.79
N HIS A 169 12.60 -15.03 6.51
CA HIS A 169 12.73 -16.09 5.52
C HIS A 169 14.16 -16.64 5.57
N PRO A 170 14.37 -17.97 5.52
CA PRO A 170 15.69 -18.57 5.47
C PRO A 170 16.59 -18.02 4.35
N ASP A 171 15.99 -17.74 3.20
CA ASP A 171 16.62 -17.16 2.02
C ASP A 171 15.57 -16.49 1.12
N PHE A 172 16.05 -15.99 -0.03
CA PHE A 172 15.16 -15.33 -1.00
C PHE A 172 14.28 -16.31 -1.77
N ASP A 173 14.74 -17.54 -1.96
CA ASP A 173 13.98 -18.58 -2.66
C ASP A 173 12.75 -18.98 -1.82
N ASP A 174 12.88 -19.13 -0.50
CA ASP A 174 11.75 -19.34 0.41
C ASP A 174 10.74 -18.16 0.37
N TYR A 175 11.22 -16.91 0.27
CA TYR A 175 10.36 -15.74 0.13
C TYR A 175 9.56 -15.76 -1.17
N VAL A 176 10.18 -16.14 -2.28
CA VAL A 176 9.53 -16.29 -3.60
C VAL A 176 8.57 -17.47 -3.59
N ASP A 177 9.01 -18.63 -3.07
CA ASP A 177 8.18 -19.82 -2.93
C ASP A 177 6.93 -19.56 -2.12
N ALA A 178 7.07 -18.93 -0.95
CA ALA A 178 5.95 -18.52 -0.13
C ALA A 178 4.90 -17.75 -0.94
N LYS A 179 5.32 -16.74 -1.72
CA LYS A 179 4.40 -15.94 -2.54
C LYS A 179 3.78 -16.73 -3.70
N SER A 180 4.46 -17.78 -4.19
CA SER A 180 3.95 -18.60 -5.29
C SER A 180 2.64 -19.33 -4.93
N HIS A 181 2.41 -19.61 -3.64
CA HIS A 181 1.20 -20.30 -3.20
C HIS A 181 -0.10 -19.53 -3.51
N ILE A 182 -0.02 -18.21 -3.80
CA ILE A 182 -1.19 -17.44 -4.22
C ILE A 182 -1.81 -17.97 -5.53
N VAL A 183 -1.05 -18.68 -6.37
CA VAL A 183 -1.52 -19.19 -7.67
C VAL A 183 -1.54 -20.72 -7.78
N LEU A 184 -0.86 -21.46 -6.88
CA LEU A 184 -0.64 -22.90 -7.05
C LEU A 184 -1.94 -23.72 -7.06
N ASN A 185 -2.97 -23.26 -6.38
CA ASN A 185 -4.26 -23.94 -6.28
C ASN A 185 -5.33 -23.32 -7.20
N GLN A 186 -4.94 -22.43 -8.13
CA GLN A 186 -5.87 -21.90 -9.14
C GLN A 186 -6.31 -22.95 -10.13
N THR A 187 -7.54 -22.79 -10.63
CA THR A 187 -8.20 -23.59 -11.65
C THR A 187 -8.26 -22.82 -12.98
N PRO A 188 -8.66 -23.42 -14.09
CA PRO A 188 -8.82 -22.72 -15.37
C PRO A 188 -9.86 -21.58 -15.36
N GLU A 189 -10.77 -21.58 -14.40
CA GLU A 189 -11.79 -20.55 -14.20
C GLU A 189 -11.26 -19.31 -13.49
N ASP A 190 -10.10 -19.42 -12.83
CA ASP A 190 -9.45 -18.34 -12.09
C ASP A 190 -8.60 -17.48 -13.01
N SER A 191 -8.06 -16.38 -12.46
CA SER A 191 -7.20 -15.45 -13.22
C SER A 191 -5.97 -15.04 -12.42
N CYS A 192 -4.85 -14.85 -13.13
CA CYS A 192 -3.61 -14.33 -12.58
C CYS A 192 -3.15 -13.09 -13.33
N ILE A 193 -2.93 -11.99 -12.62
CA ILE A 193 -2.34 -10.75 -13.14
C ILE A 193 -0.92 -10.65 -12.57
N TYR A 194 0.09 -10.48 -13.41
CA TYR A 194 1.47 -10.41 -12.95
C TYR A 194 2.31 -9.32 -13.62
N TYR A 195 3.37 -8.89 -12.96
CA TYR A 195 4.28 -7.87 -13.46
C TYR A 195 5.34 -8.48 -14.37
N ALA A 196 5.24 -8.27 -15.69
CA ALA A 196 6.07 -8.92 -16.69
C ALA A 196 7.53 -8.42 -16.77
N ASN A 197 7.85 -7.26 -16.16
CA ASN A 197 9.21 -6.73 -16.14
C ASN A 197 9.99 -7.19 -14.88
N ASN A 198 9.56 -8.26 -14.23
CA ASN A 198 10.23 -8.86 -13.07
C ASN A 198 10.19 -10.38 -13.16
N LEU A 199 11.37 -11.02 -13.26
CA LEU A 199 11.50 -12.46 -13.46
C LEU A 199 10.71 -13.29 -12.44
N TYR A 200 10.73 -12.92 -11.17
CA TYR A 200 10.05 -13.68 -10.10
C TYR A 200 8.54 -13.56 -10.17
N SER A 201 8.04 -12.36 -10.47
CA SER A 201 6.61 -12.13 -10.68
C SER A 201 6.09 -12.90 -11.88
N GLU A 202 6.81 -12.87 -13.00
CA GLU A 202 6.51 -13.64 -14.21
C GLU A 202 6.55 -15.15 -13.95
N THR A 203 7.60 -15.63 -13.27
CA THR A 203 7.72 -17.06 -12.91
C THR A 203 6.52 -17.52 -12.09
N ILE A 204 6.10 -16.75 -11.08
CA ILE A 204 4.91 -17.07 -10.29
C ILE A 204 3.65 -17.03 -11.14
N GLY A 205 3.48 -16.01 -11.97
CA GLY A 205 2.33 -15.90 -12.87
C GLY A 205 2.19 -17.08 -13.82
N GLU A 206 3.32 -17.59 -14.32
CA GLU A 206 3.32 -18.75 -15.20
C GLU A 206 2.94 -20.08 -14.51
N LEU A 207 3.06 -20.19 -13.20
CA LEU A 207 2.59 -21.34 -12.41
C LEU A 207 1.06 -21.42 -12.32
N SER A 208 0.34 -20.34 -12.56
CA SER A 208 -1.13 -20.34 -12.55
C SER A 208 -1.70 -21.26 -13.62
N LYS A 209 -2.76 -22.01 -13.29
CA LYS A 209 -3.59 -22.77 -14.22
C LYS A 209 -4.72 -21.93 -14.83
N GLY A 210 -4.97 -20.74 -14.28
CA GLY A 210 -5.99 -19.81 -14.71
C GLY A 210 -5.62 -18.98 -15.94
N GLN A 211 -6.50 -18.05 -16.28
CA GLN A 211 -6.23 -17.09 -17.34
C GLN A 211 -5.14 -16.11 -16.90
N LYS A 212 -4.18 -15.82 -17.79
CA LYS A 212 -3.01 -15.01 -17.47
C LYS A 212 -3.08 -13.64 -18.12
N PHE A 213 -2.87 -12.61 -17.32
CA PHE A 213 -2.80 -11.22 -17.75
C PHE A 213 -1.49 -10.62 -17.20
N PHE A 214 -0.89 -9.73 -17.95
CA PHE A 214 0.37 -9.11 -17.52
C PHE A 214 0.37 -7.59 -17.74
N TYR A 215 1.15 -6.90 -16.96
CA TYR A 215 1.41 -5.47 -17.06
C TYR A 215 2.92 -5.21 -16.91
N PRO A 216 3.49 -4.07 -17.34
CA PRO A 216 2.82 -2.93 -17.97
C PRO A 216 2.22 -3.27 -19.34
N ILE A 217 1.05 -2.68 -19.60
CA ILE A 217 0.32 -2.88 -20.84
C ILE A 217 0.96 -2.06 -21.98
N LYS A 218 1.06 -2.64 -23.16
CA LYS A 218 1.72 -2.00 -24.33
C LYS A 218 0.77 -1.61 -25.46
N SER A 219 -0.52 -1.92 -25.31
CA SER A 219 -1.57 -1.54 -26.27
C SER A 219 -2.42 -0.40 -25.71
N HIS A 220 -3.09 0.34 -26.60
CA HIS A 220 -3.98 1.46 -26.25
C HIS A 220 -3.36 2.48 -25.26
N LEU A 221 -2.05 2.77 -25.40
CA LEU A 221 -1.29 3.59 -24.44
C LEU A 221 -1.86 4.99 -24.24
N LYS A 222 -2.45 5.60 -25.28
CA LYS A 222 -3.05 6.93 -25.17
C LYS A 222 -4.30 6.92 -24.29
N GLU A 223 -5.18 5.96 -24.55
CA GLU A 223 -6.43 5.76 -23.82
C GLU A 223 -6.14 5.34 -22.37
N LEU A 224 -5.20 4.42 -22.18
CA LEU A 224 -4.74 4.00 -20.86
C LEU A 224 -4.16 5.18 -20.07
N ASN A 225 -3.26 5.98 -20.67
CA ASN A 225 -2.71 7.15 -20.00
C ASN A 225 -3.80 8.15 -19.60
N THR A 226 -4.80 8.38 -20.47
CA THR A 226 -5.94 9.25 -20.13
C THR A 226 -6.73 8.71 -18.93
N LEU A 227 -6.85 7.38 -18.81
CA LEU A 227 -7.49 6.73 -17.68
C LEU A 227 -6.65 6.84 -16.41
N LEU A 228 -5.34 6.55 -16.50
CA LEU A 228 -4.40 6.64 -15.38
C LEU A 228 -4.16 8.08 -14.90
N ASP A 229 -4.39 9.09 -15.76
CA ASP A 229 -4.32 10.52 -15.37
C ASP A 229 -5.46 10.93 -14.41
N GLN A 230 -6.46 10.08 -14.20
CA GLN A 230 -7.48 10.29 -13.15
C GLN A 230 -6.94 10.02 -11.75
N LEU A 231 -5.84 9.24 -11.63
CA LEU A 231 -5.26 8.89 -10.33
C LEU A 231 -4.72 10.13 -9.61
N GLN A 232 -5.16 10.35 -8.37
CA GLN A 232 -4.79 11.53 -7.58
C GLN A 232 -3.42 11.40 -6.90
N ILE A 233 -2.88 10.18 -6.80
CA ILE A 233 -1.55 9.94 -6.24
C ILE A 233 -0.48 9.89 -7.33
N PRO A 234 0.66 10.56 -7.13
CA PRO A 234 1.71 10.64 -8.13
C PRO A 234 2.63 9.42 -8.14
N GLY A 235 3.46 9.33 -9.18
CA GLY A 235 4.55 8.35 -9.30
C GLY A 235 4.24 7.21 -10.26
N GLU A 236 5.24 6.84 -11.07
CA GLU A 236 5.10 5.79 -12.07
C GLU A 236 4.73 4.43 -11.45
N HIS A 237 5.32 4.11 -10.29
CA HIS A 237 4.96 2.90 -9.54
C HIS A 237 3.48 2.84 -9.14
N ASN A 238 2.83 4.00 -8.92
CA ASN A 238 1.39 4.04 -8.62
C ASN A 238 0.55 3.86 -9.90
N ARG A 239 1.06 4.30 -11.05
CA ARG A 239 0.44 3.99 -12.35
C ARG A 239 0.52 2.49 -12.65
N GLU A 240 1.66 1.85 -12.42
CA GLU A 240 1.80 0.38 -12.50
C GLU A 240 0.83 -0.35 -11.55
N ASN A 241 0.70 0.10 -10.29
CA ASN A 241 -0.27 -0.44 -9.35
C ASN A 241 -1.72 -0.28 -9.85
N ALA A 242 -2.04 0.85 -10.49
CA ALA A 242 -3.37 1.10 -11.06
C ALA A 242 -3.63 0.24 -12.30
N GLU A 243 -2.63 -0.02 -13.15
CA GLU A 243 -2.76 -0.97 -14.26
C GLU A 243 -3.11 -2.38 -13.76
N ALA A 244 -2.37 -2.86 -12.75
CA ALA A 244 -2.68 -4.15 -12.11
C ALA A 244 -4.11 -4.19 -11.55
N ALA A 245 -4.54 -3.09 -10.90
CA ALA A 245 -5.89 -2.98 -10.35
C ALA A 245 -6.97 -2.99 -11.43
N ILE A 246 -6.77 -2.27 -12.54
CA ILE A 246 -7.68 -2.26 -13.68
C ILE A 246 -7.82 -3.67 -14.26
N LEU A 247 -6.71 -4.36 -14.50
CA LEU A 247 -6.73 -5.74 -15.02
C LEU A 247 -7.45 -6.70 -14.08
N ALA A 248 -7.25 -6.58 -12.75
CA ALA A 248 -7.94 -7.41 -11.77
C ALA A 248 -9.47 -7.20 -11.81
N VAL A 249 -9.92 -5.94 -11.92
CA VAL A 249 -11.34 -5.62 -12.05
C VAL A 249 -11.91 -6.13 -13.38
N LEU A 250 -11.18 -5.98 -14.48
CA LEU A 250 -11.62 -6.48 -15.78
C LEU A 250 -11.71 -8.01 -15.80
N ALA A 251 -10.75 -8.71 -15.20
CA ALA A 251 -10.79 -10.17 -15.05
C ALA A 251 -12.02 -10.61 -14.23
N LEU A 252 -12.32 -9.93 -13.11
CA LEU A 252 -13.52 -10.19 -12.30
C LEU A 252 -14.82 -10.01 -13.10
N LEU A 253 -14.86 -9.01 -13.98
CA LEU A 253 -16.03 -8.69 -14.79
C LEU A 253 -16.09 -9.48 -16.11
N ASN A 254 -15.12 -10.36 -16.38
CA ASN A 254 -14.97 -11.12 -17.63
C ASN A 254 -14.98 -10.20 -18.88
N VAL A 255 -14.28 -9.09 -18.82
CA VAL A 255 -14.11 -8.13 -19.92
C VAL A 255 -12.63 -8.09 -20.30
N SER A 256 -12.32 -8.25 -21.58
CA SER A 256 -10.94 -8.11 -22.05
C SER A 256 -10.48 -6.66 -22.00
N TYR A 257 -9.16 -6.45 -21.87
CA TYR A 257 -8.59 -5.11 -21.83
C TYR A 257 -8.93 -4.26 -23.07
N ASP A 258 -8.86 -4.86 -24.26
CA ASP A 258 -9.18 -4.15 -25.50
C ASP A 258 -10.65 -3.74 -25.60
N GLU A 259 -11.54 -4.53 -25.02
CA GLU A 259 -12.97 -4.22 -24.96
C GLU A 259 -13.29 -3.00 -24.08
N LEU A 260 -12.45 -2.68 -23.08
CA LEU A 260 -12.65 -1.52 -22.20
C LEU A 260 -12.84 -0.21 -23.00
N PHE A 261 -12.13 -0.07 -24.11
CA PHE A 261 -12.13 1.16 -24.90
C PHE A 261 -13.20 1.19 -26.01
N LEU A 262 -14.01 0.13 -26.11
CA LEU A 262 -15.10 0.10 -27.09
C LEU A 262 -16.30 0.95 -26.62
N PRO A 263 -17.04 1.59 -27.54
CA PRO A 263 -18.19 2.43 -27.18
C PRO A 263 -19.25 1.71 -26.34
N LYS A 264 -19.43 0.39 -26.52
CA LYS A 264 -20.37 -0.44 -25.73
C LYS A 264 -20.02 -0.49 -24.24
N ASN A 265 -18.75 -0.29 -23.89
CA ASN A 265 -18.22 -0.35 -22.53
C ASN A 265 -17.92 1.03 -21.91
N ARG A 266 -18.52 2.10 -22.47
CA ARG A 266 -18.32 3.47 -21.98
C ARG A 266 -18.66 3.63 -20.49
N GLU A 267 -19.71 3.01 -20.03
CA GLU A 267 -20.10 3.06 -18.62
C GLU A 267 -19.04 2.38 -17.73
N LEU A 268 -18.56 1.20 -18.13
CA LEU A 268 -17.47 0.50 -17.46
C LEU A 268 -16.21 1.39 -17.35
N TYR A 269 -15.81 2.01 -18.46
CA TYR A 269 -14.70 2.96 -18.49
C TYR A 269 -14.91 4.11 -17.50
N GLN A 270 -16.11 4.70 -17.46
CA GLN A 270 -16.43 5.81 -16.55
C GLN A 270 -16.38 5.39 -15.08
N LYS A 271 -16.87 4.20 -14.74
CA LYS A 271 -16.79 3.66 -13.37
C LYS A 271 -15.34 3.43 -12.93
N ILE A 272 -14.52 2.84 -13.81
CA ILE A 272 -13.09 2.66 -13.51
C ILE A 272 -12.40 4.03 -13.32
N ALA A 273 -12.67 5.00 -14.20
CA ALA A 273 -12.14 6.34 -14.10
C ALA A 273 -12.56 7.04 -12.79
N ALA A 274 -13.83 6.90 -12.39
CA ALA A 274 -14.34 7.44 -11.13
C ALA A 274 -13.65 6.79 -9.91
N GLY A 275 -13.48 5.47 -9.91
CA GLY A 275 -12.79 4.77 -8.84
C GLY A 275 -11.32 5.16 -8.71
N LEU A 276 -10.61 5.37 -9.83
CA LEU A 276 -9.25 5.92 -9.82
C LEU A 276 -9.21 7.35 -9.25
N HIS A 277 -10.15 8.20 -9.67
CA HIS A 277 -10.26 9.59 -9.20
C HIS A 277 -10.57 9.67 -7.70
N ASN A 278 -11.45 8.79 -7.21
CA ASN A 278 -11.89 8.77 -5.82
C ASN A 278 -10.82 8.19 -4.86
N PHE A 279 -9.81 7.50 -5.39
CA PHE A 279 -8.70 7.00 -4.59
C PHE A 279 -7.70 8.13 -4.27
N GLN A 280 -7.69 8.58 -3.03
CA GLN A 280 -6.84 9.69 -2.56
C GLN A 280 -5.48 9.23 -1.99
N GLY A 281 -5.16 7.94 -2.07
CA GLY A 281 -3.97 7.35 -1.47
C GLY A 281 -4.24 6.61 -0.15
N LEU A 282 -3.24 5.88 0.30
CA LEU A 282 -3.27 5.27 1.63
C LEU A 282 -3.10 6.36 2.70
N PRO A 283 -3.69 6.20 3.90
CA PRO A 283 -3.49 7.16 4.97
C PRO A 283 -2.00 7.46 5.19
N HIS A 284 -1.65 8.73 5.17
CA HIS A 284 -0.29 9.23 5.40
C HIS A 284 0.79 8.74 4.43
N ARG A 285 0.42 8.22 3.23
CA ARG A 285 1.37 7.79 2.17
C ARG A 285 1.05 8.48 0.86
N LEU A 286 1.76 9.56 0.57
CA LEU A 286 1.50 10.43 -0.59
C LEU A 286 0.01 10.71 -0.78
N GLN A 287 -0.71 10.80 0.34
CA GLN A 287 -2.15 10.98 0.35
C GLN A 287 -2.49 12.37 -0.13
N PHE A 288 -3.29 12.48 -1.18
CA PHE A 288 -3.85 13.75 -1.62
C PHE A 288 -4.89 14.25 -0.60
N ILE A 289 -4.76 15.48 -0.13
CA ILE A 289 -5.65 16.05 0.87
C ILE A 289 -6.66 17.01 0.22
N ARG A 290 -6.15 17.99 -0.53
CA ARG A 290 -6.98 18.93 -1.29
C ARG A 290 -6.13 19.76 -2.25
N GLU A 291 -6.82 20.45 -3.15
CA GLU A 291 -6.27 21.55 -3.94
C GLU A 291 -6.91 22.87 -3.48
N LEU A 292 -6.10 23.91 -3.37
CA LEU A 292 -6.54 25.28 -3.07
C LEU A 292 -5.62 26.26 -3.82
N ASN A 293 -6.20 27.17 -4.63
CA ASN A 293 -5.46 28.20 -5.36
C ASN A 293 -4.33 27.65 -6.25
N HIS A 294 -4.60 26.54 -6.96
CA HIS A 294 -3.60 25.79 -7.77
C HIS A 294 -2.43 25.21 -6.95
N VAL A 295 -2.57 25.09 -5.65
CA VAL A 295 -1.64 24.38 -4.77
C VAL A 295 -2.27 23.07 -4.32
N ARG A 296 -1.59 21.96 -4.60
CA ARG A 296 -2.00 20.61 -4.19
C ARG A 296 -1.24 20.20 -2.94
N TYR A 297 -1.95 19.71 -1.94
CA TYR A 297 -1.39 19.32 -0.63
C TYR A 297 -1.36 17.81 -0.49
N TYR A 298 -0.20 17.27 -0.13
CA TYR A 298 0.01 15.84 0.05
C TYR A 298 0.57 15.52 1.44
N ASP A 299 0.00 14.50 2.07
CA ASP A 299 0.42 13.94 3.35
C ASP A 299 1.20 12.65 3.12
N ASP A 300 2.47 12.66 3.50
CA ASP A 300 3.38 11.52 3.45
C ASP A 300 4.06 11.29 4.82
N ASN A 301 3.31 11.48 5.89
CA ASN A 301 3.80 11.36 7.27
C ASN A 301 4.29 9.97 7.66
N TYR A 302 3.91 8.92 6.90
CA TYR A 302 4.44 7.58 7.05
C TYR A 302 5.95 7.51 6.75
N SER A 303 6.48 8.44 5.99
CA SER A 303 7.91 8.59 5.66
C SER A 303 8.73 9.07 6.86
N SER A 304 8.90 8.19 7.85
CA SER A 304 9.68 8.41 9.08
C SER A 304 11.19 8.15 8.94
N ALA A 305 11.64 7.86 7.71
CA ALA A 305 13.03 7.64 7.33
C ALA A 305 13.30 8.19 5.93
N PHE A 306 14.55 8.58 5.67
CA PHE A 306 14.95 9.26 4.42
C PHE A 306 14.60 8.48 3.14
N PRO A 307 14.82 7.15 3.00
CA PRO A 307 14.54 6.45 1.74
C PRO A 307 13.08 6.59 1.28
N ALA A 308 12.14 6.70 2.22
CA ALA A 308 10.74 6.92 1.87
C ALA A 308 10.49 8.36 1.40
N ALA A 309 11.09 9.35 2.06
CA ALA A 309 10.98 10.76 1.66
C ALA A 309 11.62 11.02 0.28
N ASP A 310 12.68 10.31 -0.07
CA ASP A 310 13.29 10.40 -1.42
C ASP A 310 12.31 9.96 -2.52
N VAL A 311 11.61 8.86 -2.31
CA VAL A 311 10.55 8.39 -3.23
C VAL A 311 9.44 9.44 -3.37
N ALA A 312 9.04 10.06 -2.25
CA ALA A 312 8.01 11.11 -2.26
C ALA A 312 8.46 12.36 -3.04
N ILE A 313 9.71 12.79 -2.88
CA ILE A 313 10.28 13.92 -3.64
C ILE A 313 10.36 13.60 -5.13
N ALA A 314 10.79 12.39 -5.49
CA ALA A 314 10.88 11.94 -6.88
C ALA A 314 9.50 11.88 -7.56
N ALA A 315 8.45 11.54 -6.83
CA ALA A 315 7.09 11.50 -7.36
C ALA A 315 6.59 12.86 -7.89
N PHE A 316 7.20 13.97 -7.43
CA PHE A 316 6.86 15.33 -7.85
C PHE A 316 7.98 16.02 -8.64
N GLU A 317 8.86 15.27 -9.31
CA GLU A 317 10.03 15.82 -10.01
C GLU A 317 9.68 16.93 -11.03
N ASN A 318 8.50 16.88 -11.63
CA ASN A 318 8.04 17.84 -12.62
C ASN A 318 7.24 19.02 -12.05
N TYR A 319 7.07 19.11 -10.72
CA TYR A 319 6.27 20.15 -10.07
C TYR A 319 7.12 20.99 -9.11
N PRO A 320 6.95 22.33 -9.07
CA PRO A 320 7.54 23.14 -8.02
C PRO A 320 6.98 22.70 -6.66
N THR A 321 7.88 22.20 -5.79
CA THR A 321 7.50 21.55 -4.52
C THR A 321 8.05 22.31 -3.33
N PHE A 322 7.21 22.50 -2.32
CA PHE A 322 7.50 23.07 -1.03
C PHE A 322 7.42 21.94 0.01
N LEU A 323 8.60 21.53 0.51
CA LEU A 323 8.72 20.36 1.37
C LEU A 323 8.68 20.79 2.84
N ILE A 324 7.81 20.15 3.64
CA ILE A 324 7.88 20.22 5.11
C ILE A 324 8.58 18.95 5.59
N ALA A 325 9.75 19.11 6.25
CA ALA A 325 10.62 17.99 6.64
C ALA A 325 11.26 18.19 8.01
N GLY A 326 11.74 17.08 8.60
CA GLY A 326 12.36 17.05 9.93
C GLY A 326 11.47 16.45 11.01
N GLY A 327 11.98 16.39 12.22
CA GLY A 327 11.34 15.75 13.36
C GLY A 327 12.37 15.28 14.39
N PHE A 328 12.05 14.21 15.12
CA PHE A 328 12.87 13.64 16.20
C PHE A 328 14.24 13.18 15.71
N ASP A 329 15.29 13.59 16.44
CA ASP A 329 16.66 13.24 16.11
C ASP A 329 17.09 11.91 16.74
N ARG A 330 17.21 10.88 15.91
CA ARG A 330 17.70 9.54 16.30
C ARG A 330 19.23 9.45 16.29
N GLY A 331 19.98 10.54 16.04
CA GLY A 331 21.41 10.54 15.90
C GLY A 331 21.94 9.84 14.62
N LEU A 332 21.07 9.61 13.63
CA LEU A 332 21.44 8.98 12.36
C LEU A 332 22.29 9.93 11.49
N ASP A 333 23.04 9.34 10.55
CA ASP A 333 23.69 10.12 9.49
C ASP A 333 22.62 10.73 8.57
N LEU A 334 22.70 12.04 8.34
CA LEU A 334 21.77 12.80 7.50
C LEU A 334 22.40 13.20 6.16
N THR A 335 23.59 12.72 5.83
CA THR A 335 24.36 13.16 4.64
C THR A 335 23.58 12.95 3.34
N GLU A 336 23.06 11.74 3.11
CA GLU A 336 22.27 11.43 1.90
C GLU A 336 20.98 12.26 1.84
N MET A 337 20.29 12.40 2.97
CA MET A 337 19.08 13.21 3.09
C MET A 337 19.32 14.67 2.75
N LYS A 338 20.38 15.26 3.30
CA LYS A 338 20.82 16.62 3.00
C LYS A 338 21.14 16.77 1.51
N GLN A 339 22.00 15.90 0.98
CA GLN A 339 22.36 15.92 -0.42
C GLN A 339 21.12 15.92 -1.32
N ARG A 340 20.17 15.04 -1.06
CA ARG A 340 18.93 14.93 -1.85
C ARG A 340 18.05 16.17 -1.71
N PHE A 341 17.82 16.64 -0.50
CA PHE A 341 16.96 17.80 -0.22
C PHE A 341 17.47 19.07 -0.90
N PHE A 342 18.77 19.31 -0.84
CA PHE A 342 19.35 20.54 -1.35
C PHE A 342 19.76 20.48 -2.83
N SER A 343 19.91 19.29 -3.43
CA SER A 343 20.19 19.12 -4.87
C SER A 343 18.94 18.99 -5.74
N ALA A 344 17.78 18.61 -5.19
CA ALA A 344 16.56 18.38 -5.95
C ALA A 344 16.04 19.69 -6.56
N LYS A 345 15.93 19.73 -7.89
CA LYS A 345 15.55 20.94 -8.67
C LYS A 345 14.08 21.33 -8.49
N ASN A 346 13.23 20.34 -8.21
CA ASN A 346 11.80 20.54 -7.95
C ASN A 346 11.54 21.17 -6.57
N LEU A 347 12.41 20.95 -5.57
CA LEU A 347 12.28 21.58 -4.26
C LEU A 347 12.64 23.06 -4.33
N LYS A 348 11.63 23.92 -4.22
CA LYS A 348 11.79 25.38 -4.25
C LYS A 348 12.12 25.93 -2.89
N LYS A 349 11.58 25.35 -1.83
CA LYS A 349 11.88 25.67 -0.45
C LYS A 349 11.65 24.46 0.45
N ILE A 350 12.47 24.32 1.48
CA ILE A 350 12.34 23.28 2.50
C ILE A 350 12.01 23.98 3.82
N ILE A 351 10.88 23.64 4.40
CA ILE A 351 10.42 24.14 5.68
C ILE A 351 10.82 23.10 6.74
N LEU A 352 11.81 23.40 7.53
CA LEU A 352 12.43 22.51 8.49
C LEU A 352 11.77 22.64 9.87
N ILE A 353 11.31 21.52 10.43
CA ILE A 353 10.67 21.42 11.74
C ILE A 353 11.40 20.46 12.67
N GLY A 354 11.11 20.51 13.94
CA GLY A 354 11.57 19.55 14.94
C GLY A 354 13.05 19.62 15.28
N GLU A 355 13.56 18.60 15.98
CA GLU A 355 14.94 18.57 16.50
C GLU A 355 15.99 18.51 15.39
N THR A 356 15.73 17.77 14.30
CA THR A 356 16.70 17.61 13.20
C THR A 356 16.90 18.88 12.38
N LYS A 357 16.05 19.90 12.52
CA LYS A 357 16.05 21.10 11.65
C LYS A 357 17.41 21.79 11.53
N ARG A 358 18.15 21.92 12.63
CA ARG A 358 19.47 22.61 12.63
C ARG A 358 20.55 21.76 11.96
N ARG A 359 20.57 20.45 12.21
CA ARG A 359 21.50 19.51 11.58
C ARG A 359 21.26 19.40 10.07
N LEU A 360 20.01 19.43 9.62
CA LEU A 360 19.67 19.44 8.20
C LEU A 360 20.12 20.73 7.50
N ALA A 361 20.03 21.87 8.16
CA ALA A 361 20.40 23.17 7.63
C ALA A 361 21.92 23.47 7.69
N GLU A 362 22.67 22.68 8.43
CA GLU A 362 24.11 22.94 8.68
C GLU A 362 24.92 22.90 7.38
N ASN A 363 25.67 23.99 7.08
CA ASN A 363 26.46 24.19 5.86
C ASN A 363 25.67 24.21 4.55
N GLU A 364 24.35 24.42 4.60
CA GLU A 364 23.48 24.50 3.43
C GLU A 364 23.10 25.96 3.09
N ASP A 365 22.69 26.18 1.83
CA ASP A 365 22.30 27.49 1.34
C ASP A 365 21.03 28.01 2.09
N PRO A 366 21.13 29.14 2.83
CA PRO A 366 20.01 29.72 3.57
C PRO A 366 18.80 30.09 2.67
N GLU A 367 19.03 30.34 1.38
CA GLU A 367 17.96 30.64 0.44
C GLU A 367 17.09 29.42 0.13
N LYS A 368 17.58 28.20 0.40
CA LYS A 368 16.87 26.94 0.13
C LYS A 368 15.93 26.49 1.24
N TYR A 369 16.09 26.99 2.47
CA TYR A 369 15.29 26.54 3.61
C TYR A 369 14.78 27.68 4.47
N CYS A 370 13.86 27.36 5.36
CA CYS A 370 13.49 28.17 6.51
C CYS A 370 13.08 27.26 7.67
N PHE A 371 13.09 27.81 8.87
CA PHE A 371 12.65 27.10 10.07
C PHE A 371 11.19 27.42 10.40
N ALA A 372 10.49 26.46 10.97
CA ALA A 372 9.22 26.64 11.65
C ALA A 372 9.26 25.98 13.03
N GLU A 373 8.64 26.60 14.01
CA GLU A 373 8.60 26.11 15.39
C GLU A 373 7.35 25.22 15.61
N THR A 374 6.32 25.40 14.80
CA THR A 374 5.09 24.60 14.86
C THR A 374 4.70 24.08 13.47
N LEU A 375 3.89 23.02 13.43
CA LEU A 375 3.37 22.50 12.18
C LEU A 375 2.42 23.51 11.49
N GLU A 376 1.64 24.26 12.26
CA GLU A 376 0.79 25.32 11.73
C GLU A 376 1.60 26.42 11.03
N GLU A 377 2.68 26.84 11.65
CA GLU A 377 3.62 27.81 11.04
C GLU A 377 4.20 27.25 9.75
N ALA A 378 4.67 25.99 9.75
CA ALA A 378 5.21 25.31 8.57
C ALA A 378 4.20 25.26 7.41
N VAL A 379 2.96 24.88 7.68
CA VAL A 379 1.89 24.83 6.67
C VAL A 379 1.60 26.23 6.11
N ASN A 380 1.54 27.25 6.96
CA ASN A 380 1.28 28.62 6.53
C ASN A 380 2.43 29.20 5.69
N ILE A 381 3.69 28.91 6.03
CA ILE A 381 4.85 29.31 5.23
C ILE A 381 4.82 28.61 3.88
N ALA A 382 4.65 27.27 3.86
CA ALA A 382 4.58 26.48 2.64
C ALA A 382 3.47 26.98 1.70
N ARG A 383 2.28 27.22 2.23
CA ARG A 383 1.15 27.79 1.51
C ARG A 383 1.52 29.09 0.80
N LYS A 384 1.96 30.10 1.58
CA LYS A 384 2.26 31.44 1.04
C LYS A 384 3.31 31.38 -0.09
N LEU A 385 4.33 30.56 0.08
CA LEU A 385 5.38 30.39 -0.93
C LEU A 385 4.87 29.67 -2.18
N ALA A 386 4.00 28.65 -2.01
CA ALA A 386 3.42 27.91 -3.11
C ALA A 386 2.43 28.77 -3.91
N GLU A 387 1.56 29.53 -3.26
CA GLU A 387 0.64 30.48 -3.89
C GLU A 387 1.39 31.54 -4.68
N ALA A 388 2.44 32.15 -4.09
CA ALA A 388 3.28 33.12 -4.81
C ALA A 388 3.97 32.51 -6.06
N GLN A 389 4.37 31.22 -5.98
CA GLN A 389 4.94 30.51 -7.13
C GLN A 389 3.93 30.34 -8.26
N THR A 390 2.68 30.01 -7.95
CA THR A 390 1.62 29.83 -8.96
C THR A 390 1.22 31.17 -9.61
N GLU A 391 1.18 32.27 -8.84
CA GLU A 391 0.92 33.62 -9.35
C GLU A 391 2.04 34.10 -10.28
N LEU A 392 3.31 33.85 -9.94
CA LEU A 392 4.45 34.18 -10.80
C LEU A 392 4.39 33.42 -12.15
N VAL A 393 3.98 32.16 -12.13
CA VAL A 393 3.79 31.37 -13.36
C VAL A 393 2.63 31.92 -14.16
N ALA A 394 1.51 32.28 -13.54
CA ALA A 394 0.35 32.86 -14.24
C ALA A 394 0.69 34.22 -14.89
N SER A 395 1.38 35.12 -14.19
CA SER A 395 1.74 36.44 -14.72
C SER A 395 2.78 36.38 -15.85
N ASN A 396 3.64 35.39 -15.87
CA ASN A 396 4.64 35.18 -16.93
C ASN A 396 4.10 34.44 -18.14
N TYR A 397 2.93 33.79 -18.05
CA TYR A 397 2.31 33.04 -19.16
C TYR A 397 1.82 33.97 -20.29
N ASP A 398 1.46 35.21 -19.96
CA ASP A 398 1.08 36.23 -20.95
C ASP A 398 2.27 36.87 -21.69
N LEU A 399 3.50 36.65 -21.21
CA LEU A 399 4.74 37.21 -21.76
C LEU A 399 5.65 36.16 -22.43
N CYS A 400 5.38 34.88 -22.27
CA CYS A 400 6.20 33.81 -22.82
C CYS A 400 5.67 33.35 -24.19
N LEU A 401 6.46 33.64 -25.23
CA LEU A 401 6.44 32.97 -26.52
C LEU A 401 6.47 31.44 -26.36
N PRO A 402 5.97 30.62 -27.31
CA PRO A 402 5.60 29.22 -27.16
C PRO A 402 6.78 28.25 -27.02
N ILE A 403 7.64 28.41 -26.06
CA ILE A 403 8.89 27.62 -25.95
C ILE A 403 8.87 26.54 -24.88
N SER A 404 7.91 26.46 -23.95
CA SER A 404 7.80 25.25 -23.10
C SER A 404 6.37 24.95 -22.72
N LYS A 405 5.84 23.87 -23.30
CA LYS A 405 4.58 23.22 -22.90
C LYS A 405 4.66 22.55 -21.48
N ASN A 406 5.75 22.73 -20.74
CA ASN A 406 6.09 21.97 -19.54
C ASN A 406 6.29 22.81 -18.27
N CYS A 407 5.68 24.01 -18.16
CA CYS A 407 5.66 24.69 -16.87
C CYS A 407 4.32 24.38 -16.18
N PRO A 408 4.28 23.53 -15.15
CA PRO A 408 3.05 23.20 -14.48
C PRO A 408 2.49 24.45 -13.78
N LYS A 409 1.20 24.75 -14.03
CA LYS A 409 0.47 25.85 -13.38
C LYS A 409 0.22 25.57 -11.89
N GLU A 410 0.55 24.38 -11.45
CA GLU A 410 0.30 23.86 -10.10
C GLU A 410 1.59 23.81 -9.29
N ALA A 411 1.50 24.07 -8.01
CA ALA A 411 2.56 23.85 -7.03
C ALA A 411 2.15 22.78 -6.02
N ILE A 412 3.15 22.13 -5.40
CA ILE A 412 2.93 21.07 -4.43
C ILE A 412 3.40 21.54 -3.04
N VAL A 413 2.57 21.34 -2.03
CA VAL A 413 2.97 21.33 -0.63
C VAL A 413 3.01 19.87 -0.18
N LEU A 414 4.20 19.40 0.14
CA LEU A 414 4.47 18.02 0.51
C LEU A 414 4.92 17.94 1.97
N MET A 415 4.16 17.23 2.80
CA MET A 415 4.60 16.85 4.14
C MET A 415 5.23 15.46 4.08
N SER A 416 6.56 15.39 3.92
CA SER A 416 7.34 14.13 3.91
C SER A 416 8.57 14.30 4.80
N PRO A 417 8.43 13.96 6.10
CA PRO A 417 9.38 14.42 7.11
C PRO A 417 10.76 13.79 7.02
N GLY A 418 10.89 12.55 6.54
CA GLY A 418 12.15 11.80 6.56
C GLY A 418 12.68 11.52 7.97
N ALA A 419 11.92 11.82 9.01
CA ALA A 419 12.27 11.66 10.41
C ALA A 419 11.05 11.22 11.25
N ALA A 420 11.31 10.61 12.41
CA ALA A 420 10.27 10.26 13.37
C ALA A 420 9.61 11.52 13.95
N SER A 421 8.47 11.34 14.64
CA SER A 421 7.61 12.44 15.08
C SER A 421 7.62 12.68 16.61
N PHE A 422 8.38 11.90 17.37
CA PHE A 422 8.26 11.82 18.83
C PHE A 422 8.72 13.07 19.61
N ASP A 423 9.32 14.04 18.92
CA ASP A 423 9.74 15.34 19.47
C ASP A 423 8.57 16.34 19.59
N MET A 424 7.63 16.29 18.66
CA MET A 424 6.53 17.26 18.59
C MET A 424 5.14 16.60 18.65
N PHE A 425 5.03 15.28 18.42
CA PHE A 425 3.77 14.55 18.26
C PHE A 425 3.81 13.20 18.97
N LYS A 426 2.65 12.62 19.26
CA LYS A 426 2.53 11.30 19.87
C LYS A 426 3.10 10.18 19.00
N ASN A 427 2.84 10.26 17.69
CA ASN A 427 3.31 9.34 16.67
C ASN A 427 3.15 9.98 15.27
N PHE A 428 3.51 9.24 14.21
CA PHE A 428 3.42 9.74 12.84
C PHE A 428 1.96 9.98 12.38
N SER A 429 1.01 9.20 12.87
CA SER A 429 -0.43 9.37 12.54
C SER A 429 -0.97 10.67 13.13
N ASP A 430 -0.66 10.95 14.40
CA ASP A 430 -1.01 12.21 15.06
C ASP A 430 -0.46 13.43 14.31
N ARG A 431 0.82 13.36 13.86
CA ARG A 431 1.41 14.41 13.01
C ARG A 431 0.66 14.57 11.69
N GLY A 432 0.30 13.45 11.04
CA GLY A 432 -0.44 13.44 9.78
C GLY A 432 -1.86 13.98 9.95
N GLU A 433 -2.58 13.54 10.97
CA GLU A 433 -3.94 14.01 11.26
C GLU A 433 -3.97 15.53 11.52
N GLN A 434 -2.99 16.05 12.30
CA GLN A 434 -2.85 17.48 12.52
C GLN A 434 -2.54 18.24 11.22
N PHE A 435 -1.62 17.71 10.38
CA PHE A 435 -1.35 18.29 9.06
C PHE A 435 -2.61 18.35 8.19
N GLN A 436 -3.34 17.24 8.09
CA GLN A 436 -4.58 17.18 7.32
C GLN A 436 -5.63 18.17 7.84
N ALA A 437 -5.79 18.29 9.16
CA ALA A 437 -6.72 19.23 9.78
C ALA A 437 -6.36 20.68 9.45
N LEU A 438 -5.07 21.04 9.55
CA LEU A 438 -4.58 22.37 9.19
C LEU A 438 -4.85 22.67 7.71
N VAL A 439 -4.50 21.75 6.82
CA VAL A 439 -4.70 21.91 5.38
C VAL A 439 -6.19 22.04 5.03
N LYS A 440 -7.07 21.20 5.58
CA LYS A 440 -8.52 21.25 5.34
C LYS A 440 -9.16 22.58 5.80
N ASN A 441 -8.60 23.23 6.81
CA ASN A 441 -9.09 24.49 7.37
C ASN A 441 -8.50 25.74 6.67
N LEU A 442 -7.57 25.62 5.73
CA LEU A 442 -7.06 26.75 4.94
C LEU A 442 -8.21 27.42 4.16
N LYS A 443 -8.18 28.77 4.09
CA LYS A 443 -9.16 29.57 3.37
C LYS A 443 -8.57 30.21 2.15
#